data_50763615704edf06912909d35083fe00
#
_entry.id   50763615704edf06912909d35083fe00
#
_cell.length_a   1.000
_cell.length_b   1.000
_cell.length_c   1.000
_cell.angle_alpha   90.00
_cell.angle_beta   90.00
_cell.angle_gamma   90.00
#
_symmetry.space_group_name_H-M   'P 1'
#
loop_
_entity.id
_entity.type
_entity.pdbx_description
1 polymer ?
#
loop_
_entity_poly.entity_id
_entity_poly.type
_entity_poly.pdbx_seq_one_letter_code
_entity_poly.pdbx_strand_id
1 'polypeptide(L)'
;YKRQLPVSFPRSVGNLPAYYNRHPSAFGLRYINADNEPLYPFGFGLSYTTFEYGKPKLSTKEMTVDGSVLLSVKVKNTGSVEGKEVVQLYVRDDLSTVTRPIKELKGFKKIFLKPGEEQIVRFTVDRTTLKYFNRKMQEVVEPGTFTLMVGPNSTDLQDIKFIVK
;
A
#
# COMPACT_ATOMS: atom_id res chain seq x y z
N TYR A 1 17.44 -11.16 7.93
CA TYR A 1 16.08 -11.72 7.85
C TYR A 1 15.09 -10.60 8.15
N LYS A 2 14.44 -10.02 7.12
CA LYS A 2 13.43 -8.98 7.35
C LYS A 2 12.08 -9.65 7.62
N ARG A 3 11.48 -9.37 8.78
CA ARG A 3 10.12 -9.77 9.16
C ARG A 3 9.29 -8.50 9.31
N GLN A 4 8.23 -8.38 8.52
CA GLN A 4 7.28 -7.29 8.64
C GLN A 4 6.24 -7.60 9.71
N LEU A 5 5.80 -6.56 10.42
CA LEU A 5 4.73 -6.68 11.40
C LEU A 5 3.39 -6.89 10.69
N PRO A 6 2.63 -7.96 11.01
CA PRO A 6 1.32 -8.19 10.43
C PRO A 6 0.21 -7.38 11.12
N VAL A 7 0.57 -6.49 12.03
CA VAL A 7 -0.32 -5.58 12.77
C VAL A 7 0.35 -4.24 12.97
N SER A 8 -0.43 -3.19 13.22
CA SER A 8 0.08 -1.91 13.71
C SER A 8 0.22 -1.96 15.24
N PHE A 9 1.28 -1.36 15.77
CA PHE A 9 1.46 -1.18 17.20
C PHE A 9 1.07 0.24 17.59
N PRO A 10 0.08 0.44 18.49
CA PRO A 10 -0.31 1.75 18.97
C PRO A 10 0.81 2.36 19.83
N ARG A 11 0.82 3.70 19.95
CA ARG A 11 1.74 4.40 20.87
C ARG A 11 1.35 4.24 22.33
N SER A 12 0.06 4.09 22.59
CA SER A 12 -0.50 3.86 23.92
C SER A 12 -1.80 3.08 23.84
N VAL A 13 -2.28 2.57 24.94
CA VAL A 13 -3.58 1.89 25.05
C VAL A 13 -4.74 2.80 24.60
N GLY A 14 -4.63 4.10 24.83
CA GLY A 14 -5.62 5.09 24.40
C GLY A 14 -5.68 5.31 22.89
N ASN A 15 -4.69 4.86 22.12
CA ASN A 15 -4.67 4.98 20.65
C ASN A 15 -5.29 3.75 19.92
N LEU A 16 -6.04 2.92 20.60
CA LEU A 16 -6.78 1.81 19.99
C LEU A 16 -8.14 2.29 19.46
N PRO A 17 -8.60 1.74 18.32
CA PRO A 17 -7.95 0.74 17.46
C PRO A 17 -6.94 1.36 16.46
N ALA A 18 -5.81 0.69 16.22
CA ALA A 18 -4.71 1.16 15.39
C ALA A 18 -4.54 0.32 14.10
N TYR A 19 -5.58 0.10 13.31
CA TYR A 19 -5.46 -0.62 12.05
C TYR A 19 -5.26 0.32 10.85
N TYR A 20 -4.43 -0.11 9.91
CA TYR A 20 -4.02 0.69 8.75
C TYR A 20 -5.16 0.88 7.73
N ASN A 21 -6.10 -0.08 7.63
CA ASN A 21 -7.20 -0.13 6.66
C ASN A 21 -8.50 0.44 7.22
N ARG A 22 -8.41 1.45 8.08
CA ARG A 22 -9.58 2.12 8.63
C ARG A 22 -10.44 2.78 7.56
N HIS A 23 -11.71 2.93 7.84
CA HIS A 23 -12.60 3.74 7.01
C HIS A 23 -12.31 5.23 7.19
N PRO A 24 -12.55 6.07 6.16
CA PRO A 24 -12.49 7.52 6.31
C PRO A 24 -13.52 7.94 7.38
N SER A 25 -13.08 8.73 8.35
CA SER A 25 -13.92 9.25 9.42
C SER A 25 -13.66 10.74 9.60
N ALA A 26 -14.73 11.54 9.68
CA ALA A 26 -14.65 12.96 9.99
C ALA A 26 -14.13 13.20 11.42
N PHE A 27 -14.40 12.28 12.31
CA PHE A 27 -13.83 12.24 13.67
C PHE A 27 -12.52 11.44 13.66
N GLY A 28 -11.64 11.74 12.71
CA GLY A 28 -10.30 11.15 12.72
C GLY A 28 -9.76 11.23 14.13
N LEU A 29 -9.18 10.15 14.63
CA LEU A 29 -8.57 9.95 15.94
C LEU A 29 -7.72 11.16 16.38
N ARG A 30 -8.36 12.30 16.65
CA ARG A 30 -7.68 13.51 17.13
C ARG A 30 -7.64 13.44 18.63
N TYR A 31 -6.57 12.87 19.14
CA TYR A 31 -6.24 13.03 20.55
C TYR A 31 -5.58 14.39 20.73
N ILE A 32 -5.99 15.16 21.74
CA ILE A 32 -5.48 16.52 22.00
C ILE A 32 -3.98 16.47 22.34
N ASN A 33 -3.50 15.37 22.93
CA ASN A 33 -2.16 15.22 23.47
C ASN A 33 -1.36 14.06 22.88
N ALA A 34 -1.78 13.47 21.77
CA ALA A 34 -1.09 12.33 21.17
C ALA A 34 -1.13 12.37 19.64
N ASP A 35 -0.03 11.94 19.05
CA ASP A 35 0.05 11.67 17.62
C ASP A 35 -0.84 10.46 17.27
N ASN A 36 -1.60 10.57 16.20
CA ASN A 36 -2.54 9.55 15.74
C ASN A 36 -1.85 8.42 14.92
N GLU A 37 -0.59 8.62 14.56
CA GLU A 37 0.16 7.60 13.84
C GLU A 37 0.60 6.48 14.80
N PRO A 38 0.57 5.22 14.37
CA PRO A 38 1.03 4.11 15.20
C PRO A 38 2.52 4.25 15.53
N LEU A 39 2.95 3.64 16.64
CA LEU A 39 4.37 3.54 16.98
C LEU A 39 5.13 2.74 15.92
N TYR A 40 4.54 1.61 15.49
CA TYR A 40 5.00 0.84 14.34
C TYR A 40 3.81 0.55 13.42
N PRO A 41 3.85 1.01 12.15
CA PRO A 41 2.76 0.77 11.21
C PRO A 41 2.72 -0.69 10.77
N PHE A 42 1.57 -1.11 10.24
CA PHE A 42 1.44 -2.40 9.56
C PHE A 42 2.48 -2.51 8.43
N GLY A 43 3.10 -3.67 8.32
CA GLY A 43 4.14 -3.91 7.34
C GLY A 43 5.52 -3.37 7.72
N PHE A 44 5.66 -2.69 8.87
CA PHE A 44 6.96 -2.20 9.34
C PHE A 44 7.94 -3.36 9.57
N GLY A 45 9.20 -3.14 9.22
CA GLY A 45 10.27 -4.10 9.46
C GLY A 45 11.63 -3.42 9.44
N LEU A 46 12.55 -3.92 10.27
CA LEU A 46 13.92 -3.45 10.32
C LEU A 46 14.81 -4.24 9.36
N SER A 47 15.79 -3.58 8.80
CA SER A 47 16.83 -4.16 7.95
C SER A 47 18.20 -3.66 8.41
N TYR A 48 19.25 -4.44 8.13
CA TYR A 48 20.64 -4.03 8.35
C TYR A 48 21.18 -3.19 7.17
N THR A 49 20.36 -2.94 6.17
CA THR A 49 20.67 -2.09 5.01
C THR A 49 19.51 -1.15 4.73
N THR A 50 19.74 -0.17 3.87
CA THR A 50 18.75 0.84 3.46
C THR A 50 18.31 0.61 2.02
N PHE A 51 17.03 0.89 1.73
CA PHE A 51 16.47 0.77 0.40
C PHE A 51 15.86 2.10 -0.03
N GLU A 52 16.09 2.46 -1.29
CA GLU A 52 15.50 3.62 -1.92
C GLU A 52 14.46 3.17 -2.95
N TYR A 53 13.30 3.83 -2.92
CA TYR A 53 12.21 3.58 -3.86
C TYR A 53 12.17 4.71 -4.90
N GLY A 54 12.29 4.35 -6.17
CA GLY A 54 12.06 5.26 -7.29
C GLY A 54 10.55 5.55 -7.46
N LYS A 55 10.23 6.59 -8.23
CA LYS A 55 8.83 6.94 -8.51
C LYS A 55 8.10 5.79 -9.21
N PRO A 56 6.89 5.42 -8.77
CA PRO A 56 6.07 4.40 -9.41
C PRO A 56 5.65 4.84 -10.82
N LYS A 57 5.53 3.88 -11.72
CA LYS A 57 5.09 4.08 -13.11
C LYS A 57 4.00 3.10 -13.46
N LEU A 58 3.02 3.54 -14.25
CA LEU A 58 1.97 2.71 -14.81
C LEU A 58 2.21 2.47 -16.30
N SER A 59 1.79 1.31 -16.81
CA SER A 59 1.80 1.01 -18.24
C SER A 59 0.79 1.86 -19.00
N THR A 60 -0.32 2.20 -18.36
CA THR A 60 -1.37 3.10 -18.86
C THR A 60 -2.03 3.82 -17.68
N LYS A 61 -2.62 4.98 -17.93
CA LYS A 61 -3.38 5.75 -16.92
C LYS A 61 -4.86 5.38 -16.87
N GLU A 62 -5.31 4.52 -17.76
CA GLU A 62 -6.71 4.11 -17.89
C GLU A 62 -6.79 2.62 -18.17
N MET A 63 -7.84 1.97 -17.67
CA MET A 63 -8.18 0.59 -18.00
C MET A 63 -9.70 0.42 -18.03
N THR A 64 -10.17 -0.61 -18.72
CA THR A 64 -11.57 -1.05 -18.62
C THR A 64 -11.76 -1.91 -17.37
N VAL A 65 -13.01 -2.12 -16.93
CA VAL A 65 -13.34 -2.95 -15.76
C VAL A 65 -12.69 -4.35 -15.83
N ASP A 66 -12.63 -4.95 -17.02
CA ASP A 66 -12.05 -6.28 -17.24
C ASP A 66 -10.60 -6.21 -17.75
N GLY A 67 -10.01 -5.01 -17.80
CA GLY A 67 -8.64 -4.78 -18.22
C GLY A 67 -7.62 -5.03 -17.12
N SER A 68 -6.39 -4.65 -17.40
CA SER A 68 -5.30 -4.65 -16.43
C SER A 68 -4.31 -3.52 -16.67
N VAL A 69 -3.67 -3.06 -15.60
CA VAL A 69 -2.58 -2.10 -15.65
C VAL A 69 -1.38 -2.66 -14.90
N LEU A 70 -0.18 -2.43 -15.41
CA LEU A 70 1.06 -2.84 -14.78
C LEU A 70 1.66 -1.66 -14.02
N LEU A 71 1.73 -1.78 -12.67
CA LEU A 71 2.48 -0.89 -11.81
C LEU A 71 3.92 -1.39 -11.73
N SER A 72 4.88 -0.51 -11.91
CA SER A 72 6.31 -0.79 -11.75
C SER A 72 6.97 0.22 -10.85
N VAL A 73 7.84 -0.24 -9.95
CA VAL A 73 8.66 0.59 -9.07
C VAL A 73 10.07 0.05 -9.04
N LYS A 74 11.06 0.95 -9.12
CA LYS A 74 12.47 0.61 -8.97
C LYS A 74 12.82 0.64 -7.48
N VAL A 75 13.50 -0.39 -6.99
CA VAL A 75 14.02 -0.45 -5.62
C VAL A 75 15.51 -0.70 -5.69
N LYS A 76 16.30 0.09 -4.97
CA LYS A 76 17.76 0.01 -4.91
C LYS A 76 18.21 -0.19 -3.47
N ASN A 77 19.18 -1.06 -3.27
CA ASN A 77 19.89 -1.16 -2.00
C ASN A 77 20.98 -0.06 -1.95
N THR A 78 20.78 0.92 -1.08
CA THR A 78 21.71 2.06 -0.91
C THR A 78 22.67 1.86 0.26
N GLY A 79 22.53 0.80 1.03
CA GLY A 79 23.41 0.48 2.13
C GLY A 79 24.63 -0.37 1.71
N SER A 80 25.46 -0.71 2.69
CA SER A 80 26.74 -1.39 2.49
C SER A 80 26.67 -2.93 2.59
N VAL A 81 25.49 -3.48 2.99
CA VAL A 81 25.31 -4.94 3.13
C VAL A 81 24.13 -5.41 2.29
N GLU A 82 24.15 -6.68 1.92
CA GLU A 82 23.03 -7.29 1.21
C GLU A 82 21.81 -7.41 2.11
N GLY A 83 20.61 -7.35 1.51
CA GLY A 83 19.38 -7.43 2.28
C GLY A 83 18.17 -7.85 1.46
N LYS A 84 17.13 -8.20 2.22
CA LYS A 84 15.82 -8.51 1.63
C LYS A 84 14.87 -7.35 1.92
N GLU A 85 14.12 -6.94 0.90
CA GLU A 85 13.06 -5.95 1.02
C GLU A 85 11.70 -6.58 0.70
N VAL A 86 10.63 -6.10 1.33
CA VAL A 86 9.25 -6.48 0.99
C VAL A 86 8.53 -5.27 0.48
N VAL A 87 8.37 -5.21 -0.83
CA VAL A 87 7.63 -4.16 -1.52
C VAL A 87 6.15 -4.47 -1.42
N GLN A 88 5.35 -3.54 -0.90
CA GLN A 88 3.93 -3.71 -0.63
C GLN A 88 3.13 -2.81 -1.56
N LEU A 89 2.05 -3.36 -2.15
CA LEU A 89 1.08 -2.64 -2.96
C LEU A 89 -0.22 -2.48 -2.18
N TYR A 90 -0.64 -1.24 -2.01
CA TYR A 90 -1.93 -0.87 -1.46
C TYR A 90 -2.79 -0.21 -2.52
N VAL A 91 -4.09 -0.40 -2.41
CA VAL A 91 -5.09 0.18 -3.31
C VAL A 91 -6.12 0.94 -2.50
N ARG A 92 -6.53 2.08 -3.02
CA ARG A 92 -7.67 2.86 -2.58
C ARG A 92 -8.60 3.09 -3.75
N ASP A 93 -9.87 2.84 -3.55
CA ASP A 93 -10.96 3.33 -4.37
C ASP A 93 -11.30 4.74 -3.87
N ASP A 94 -11.08 5.75 -4.69
CA ASP A 94 -11.21 7.14 -4.25
C ASP A 94 -12.68 7.51 -4.02
N LEU A 95 -13.62 6.91 -4.78
CA LEU A 95 -15.06 7.14 -4.66
C LEU A 95 -15.85 5.89 -5.07
N SER A 96 -16.55 5.28 -4.14
CA SER A 96 -17.37 4.09 -4.36
C SER A 96 -18.75 4.20 -3.71
N THR A 97 -19.71 3.38 -4.15
CA THR A 97 -21.11 3.38 -3.66
C THR A 97 -21.23 2.87 -2.21
N VAL A 98 -20.17 2.25 -1.67
CA VAL A 98 -20.07 1.86 -0.27
C VAL A 98 -18.80 2.45 0.32
N THR A 99 -18.79 2.73 1.62
CA THR A 99 -17.60 3.24 2.29
C THR A 99 -16.48 2.19 2.24
N ARG A 100 -15.36 2.54 1.61
CA ARG A 100 -14.17 1.70 1.48
C ARG A 100 -13.08 2.14 2.46
N PRO A 101 -12.18 1.22 2.85
CA PRO A 101 -10.99 1.58 3.61
C PRO A 101 -10.11 2.61 2.88
N ILE A 102 -9.41 3.43 3.65
CA ILE A 102 -8.49 4.44 3.10
C ILE A 102 -7.32 3.82 2.31
N LYS A 103 -7.02 2.56 2.56
CA LYS A 103 -6.09 1.72 1.78
C LYS A 103 -6.26 0.25 2.16
N GLU A 104 -6.03 -0.64 1.21
CA GLU A 104 -6.06 -2.09 1.40
C GLU A 104 -4.80 -2.71 0.79
N LEU A 105 -4.09 -3.55 1.54
CA LEU A 105 -2.98 -4.33 0.99
C LEU A 105 -3.53 -5.33 -0.04
N LYS A 106 -3.12 -5.20 -1.30
CA LYS A 106 -3.54 -6.07 -2.40
C LYS A 106 -2.43 -6.94 -2.95
N GLY A 107 -1.19 -6.66 -2.58
CA GLY A 107 -0.06 -7.49 -2.99
C GLY A 107 1.23 -7.13 -2.30
N PHE A 108 2.16 -8.06 -2.32
CA PHE A 108 3.54 -7.81 -1.88
C PHE A 108 4.52 -8.69 -2.64
N LYS A 109 5.76 -8.22 -2.78
CA LYS A 109 6.88 -8.98 -3.35
C LYS A 109 8.11 -8.84 -2.49
N LYS A 110 8.71 -9.97 -2.14
CA LYS A 110 9.98 -10.01 -1.43
C LYS A 110 11.11 -10.11 -2.44
N ILE A 111 12.03 -9.18 -2.39
CA ILE A 111 13.22 -9.13 -3.25
C ILE A 111 14.49 -9.24 -2.40
N PHE A 112 15.58 -9.65 -3.02
CA PHE A 112 16.91 -9.69 -2.43
C PHE A 112 17.83 -8.83 -3.28
N LEU A 113 18.60 -7.92 -2.65
CA LEU A 113 19.49 -7.00 -3.34
C LEU A 113 20.85 -6.95 -2.63
N LYS A 114 21.91 -7.05 -3.41
CA LYS A 114 23.28 -6.76 -2.97
C LYS A 114 23.50 -5.25 -2.83
N PRO A 115 24.55 -4.79 -2.13
CA PRO A 115 24.90 -3.39 -2.07
C PRO A 115 24.99 -2.75 -3.47
N GLY A 116 24.31 -1.63 -3.66
CA GLY A 116 24.24 -0.89 -4.93
C GLY A 116 23.33 -1.51 -5.99
N GLU A 117 22.85 -2.74 -5.80
CA GLU A 117 21.95 -3.42 -6.75
C GLU A 117 20.57 -2.78 -6.77
N GLU A 118 19.95 -2.75 -7.96
CA GLU A 118 18.59 -2.27 -8.16
C GLU A 118 17.74 -3.29 -8.92
N GLN A 119 16.46 -3.32 -8.61
CA GLN A 119 15.49 -4.20 -9.26
C GLN A 119 14.18 -3.46 -9.53
N ILE A 120 13.55 -3.74 -10.67
CA ILE A 120 12.21 -3.25 -10.97
C ILE A 120 11.19 -4.29 -10.48
N VAL A 121 10.41 -3.90 -9.50
CA VAL A 121 9.28 -4.69 -8.98
C VAL A 121 8.02 -4.31 -9.74
N ARG A 122 7.25 -5.32 -10.18
CA ARG A 122 6.03 -5.13 -10.98
C ARG A 122 4.85 -5.80 -10.30
N PHE A 123 3.70 -5.12 -10.32
CA PHE A 123 2.41 -5.63 -9.87
C PHE A 123 1.40 -5.48 -11.00
N THR A 124 0.69 -6.55 -11.30
CA THR A 124 -0.48 -6.48 -12.18
C THR A 124 -1.69 -6.09 -11.34
N VAL A 125 -2.36 -5.03 -11.73
CA VAL A 125 -3.61 -4.56 -11.14
C VAL A 125 -4.71 -4.84 -12.15
N ASP A 126 -5.65 -5.67 -11.79
CA ASP A 126 -6.74 -6.16 -12.60
C ASP A 126 -8.06 -6.15 -11.81
N ARG A 127 -9.13 -6.69 -12.40
CA ARG A 127 -10.42 -6.84 -11.75
C ARG A 127 -10.31 -7.55 -10.39
N THR A 128 -9.48 -8.58 -10.26
CA THR A 128 -9.34 -9.35 -9.01
C THR A 128 -8.72 -8.53 -7.89
N THR A 129 -7.85 -7.59 -8.24
CA THR A 129 -7.21 -6.64 -7.32
C THR A 129 -8.18 -5.56 -6.84
N LEU A 130 -9.10 -5.09 -7.71
CA LEU A 130 -9.95 -3.93 -7.47
C LEU A 130 -11.35 -4.28 -6.92
N LYS A 131 -11.82 -5.51 -7.15
CA LYS A 131 -13.17 -5.95 -6.81
C LYS A 131 -13.49 -5.80 -5.31
N TYR A 132 -14.77 -5.56 -5.04
CA TYR A 132 -15.34 -5.51 -3.71
C TYR A 132 -16.81 -5.95 -3.73
N PHE A 133 -17.41 -6.15 -2.56
CA PHE A 133 -18.84 -6.47 -2.44
C PHE A 133 -19.66 -5.20 -2.25
N ASN A 134 -20.63 -4.97 -3.13
CA ASN A 134 -21.58 -3.86 -3.04
C ASN A 134 -22.66 -4.14 -1.99
N ARG A 135 -23.64 -3.22 -1.81
CA ARG A 135 -24.76 -3.37 -0.86
C ARG A 135 -25.65 -4.58 -1.13
N LYS A 136 -25.64 -5.11 -2.35
CA LYS A 136 -26.41 -6.31 -2.75
C LYS A 136 -25.59 -7.60 -2.62
N MET A 137 -24.41 -7.54 -2.00
CA MET A 137 -23.47 -8.65 -1.88
C MET A 137 -23.01 -9.21 -3.24
N GLN A 138 -22.96 -8.38 -4.25
CA GLN A 138 -22.43 -8.71 -5.57
C GLN A 138 -20.98 -8.22 -5.67
N GLU A 139 -20.13 -9.06 -6.24
CA GLU A 139 -18.72 -8.70 -6.49
C GLU A 139 -18.64 -7.80 -7.72
N VAL A 140 -18.21 -6.56 -7.52
CA VAL A 140 -18.17 -5.52 -8.54
C VAL A 140 -16.83 -4.78 -8.55
N VAL A 141 -16.52 -4.17 -9.69
CA VAL A 141 -15.56 -3.06 -9.84
C VAL A 141 -16.35 -1.91 -10.43
N GLU A 142 -16.37 -0.77 -9.78
CA GLU A 142 -17.05 0.43 -10.28
C GLU A 142 -16.07 1.29 -11.10
N PRO A 143 -16.52 1.88 -12.22
CA PRO A 143 -15.76 2.92 -12.91
C PRO A 143 -15.45 4.09 -11.98
N GLY A 144 -14.23 4.60 -12.05
CA GLY A 144 -13.81 5.68 -11.17
C GLY A 144 -12.30 5.84 -11.08
N THR A 145 -11.87 6.71 -10.20
CA THR A 145 -10.45 6.95 -9.92
C THR A 145 -9.97 6.05 -8.79
N PHE A 146 -8.86 5.38 -9.03
CA PHE A 146 -8.17 4.55 -8.04
C PHE A 146 -6.78 5.12 -7.75
N THR A 147 -6.38 5.07 -6.51
CA THR A 147 -5.02 5.40 -6.06
C THR A 147 -4.28 4.12 -5.70
N LEU A 148 -3.18 3.85 -6.40
CA LEU A 148 -2.23 2.79 -6.07
C LEU A 148 -1.12 3.39 -5.22
N MET A 149 -0.74 2.72 -4.15
CA MET A 149 0.30 3.15 -3.25
C MET A 149 1.32 2.02 -3.08
N VAL A 150 2.60 2.34 -3.18
CA VAL A 150 3.68 1.34 -3.09
C VAL A 150 4.77 1.80 -2.14
N GLY A 151 5.25 0.89 -1.29
CA GLY A 151 6.29 1.21 -0.32
C GLY A 151 6.65 0.05 0.60
N PRO A 152 7.51 0.30 1.59
CA PRO A 152 7.99 -0.71 2.54
C PRO A 152 6.99 -1.05 3.67
N ASN A 153 6.02 -0.19 3.93
CA ASN A 153 5.02 -0.34 4.99
C ASN A 153 3.78 0.51 4.69
N SER A 154 2.77 0.51 5.56
CA SER A 154 1.49 1.18 5.35
C SER A 154 1.51 2.72 5.50
N THR A 155 2.60 3.32 5.93
CA THR A 155 2.74 4.79 6.09
C THR A 155 3.75 5.41 5.14
N ASP A 156 4.84 4.71 4.85
CA ASP A 156 5.87 5.17 3.91
C ASP A 156 5.51 4.66 2.50
N LEU A 157 4.71 5.44 1.79
CA LEU A 157 4.11 5.07 0.51
C LEU A 157 4.29 6.18 -0.52
N GLN A 158 4.51 5.77 -1.76
CA GLN A 158 4.41 6.63 -2.94
C GLN A 158 3.15 6.27 -3.70
N ASP A 159 2.36 7.27 -4.08
CA ASP A 159 1.07 7.09 -4.75
C ASP A 159 1.11 7.43 -6.24
N ILE A 160 0.22 6.79 -6.99
CA ILE A 160 -0.04 7.07 -8.39
C ILE A 160 -1.51 6.74 -8.69
N LYS A 161 -2.17 7.64 -9.45
CA LYS A 161 -3.59 7.51 -9.80
C LYS A 161 -3.79 6.98 -11.20
N PHE A 162 -4.89 6.22 -11.38
CA PHE A 162 -5.40 5.80 -12.69
C PHE A 162 -6.94 5.74 -12.67
N ILE A 163 -7.52 5.60 -13.86
CA ILE A 163 -8.97 5.61 -14.08
C ILE A 163 -9.41 4.25 -14.60
N VAL A 164 -10.47 3.70 -14.00
CA VAL A 164 -11.24 2.58 -14.53
C VAL A 164 -12.46 3.13 -15.28
N LYS A 165 -12.68 2.66 -16.51
CA LYS A 165 -13.80 3.05 -17.39
C LYS A 165 -14.77 1.92 -17.60
#